data_08f3cf59ccc6a8a3478356537ca90a6c
#
_entry.id   08f3cf59ccc6a8a3478356537ca90a6c
#
_cell.length_a   1.000
_cell.length_b   1.000
_cell.length_c   1.000
_cell.angle_alpha   90.00
_cell.angle_beta   90.00
_cell.angle_gamma   90.00
#
_symmetry.space_group_name_H-M   'P 1'
#
loop_
_entity.id
_entity.type
_entity.pdbx_description
1 polymer ?
#
loop_
_entity_poly.entity_id
_entity_poly.type
_entity_poly.pdbx_seq_one_letter_code
_entity_poly.pdbx_strand_id
1 'polypeptide(L)'
;MAEITYPKAGHKVVAKGLEMQSDEKPCVISCGILRKEIEHLLEKGDIDVKAHFLSERLHNDYNLLDRALNGAVKKHRKQSPEGVIVIYGDVCLGFNGEMKKLIDKYDVVKVDALNCIDCLLGGKGKLLEMDPDHKFLFLNPAFIKFVEKIKGQTKEKTREMFSMLDGIVLLDAMGDLDAYQSKIDEIADHTGLPILKRKNIGLGGLNDVLLEALDRNQQKRSES
;
A
#
# COMPACT_ATOMS: atom_id res chain seq x y z
N MET A 1 -60.68 46.89 -13.19
CA MET A 1 -60.44 46.02 -12.02
C MET A 1 -60.60 44.61 -12.52
N ALA A 2 -59.51 43.90 -12.69
CA ALA A 2 -59.51 42.48 -13.13
C ALA A 2 -59.05 41.61 -11.94
N GLU A 3 -59.91 40.74 -11.50
CA GLU A 3 -59.67 39.75 -10.43
C GLU A 3 -58.73 38.67 -10.97
N ILE A 4 -57.66 38.44 -10.25
CA ILE A 4 -56.75 37.33 -10.49
C ILE A 4 -57.14 36.19 -9.53
N THR A 5 -57.74 35.13 -10.08
CA THR A 5 -58.06 33.88 -9.37
C THR A 5 -56.85 32.95 -9.43
N TYR A 6 -56.34 32.53 -8.26
CA TYR A 6 -55.34 31.47 -8.10
C TYR A 6 -56.03 30.09 -8.08
N PRO A 7 -55.54 29.10 -8.83
CA PRO A 7 -56.03 27.73 -8.66
C PRO A 7 -55.32 27.04 -7.51
N LYS A 8 -56.09 26.51 -6.57
CA LYS A 8 -55.67 25.49 -5.62
C LYS A 8 -55.57 24.16 -6.34
N ALA A 9 -54.39 23.58 -6.40
CA ALA A 9 -54.24 22.14 -6.66
C ALA A 9 -53.01 21.61 -5.92
N GLY A 10 -53.26 20.85 -4.86
CA GLY A 10 -52.22 20.13 -4.16
C GLY A 10 -51.62 19.03 -5.00
N HIS A 11 -50.35 19.14 -5.32
CA HIS A 11 -49.54 18.02 -5.75
C HIS A 11 -48.69 17.63 -4.58
N LYS A 12 -48.99 16.47 -3.98
CA LYS A 12 -48.07 15.76 -3.10
C LYS A 12 -46.88 15.34 -3.99
N VAL A 13 -45.81 16.08 -3.90
CA VAL A 13 -44.50 15.63 -4.36
C VAL A 13 -44.05 14.55 -3.38
N VAL A 14 -44.23 13.28 -3.77
CA VAL A 14 -43.58 12.17 -3.09
C VAL A 14 -42.11 12.36 -3.34
N ALA A 15 -41.38 12.83 -2.36
CA ALA A 15 -39.94 12.82 -2.36
C ALA A 15 -39.50 11.34 -2.46
N LYS A 16 -39.06 10.93 -3.65
CA LYS A 16 -38.24 9.72 -3.81
C LYS A 16 -37.08 9.88 -2.85
N GLY A 17 -37.01 8.97 -1.86
CA GLY A 17 -35.89 8.94 -0.93
C GLY A 17 -34.59 8.94 -1.74
N LEU A 18 -33.80 9.98 -1.56
CA LEU A 18 -32.37 9.90 -1.75
C LEU A 18 -31.92 8.81 -0.76
N GLU A 19 -31.63 7.61 -1.27
CA GLU A 19 -30.77 6.69 -0.56
C GLU A 19 -29.50 7.49 -0.28
N MET A 20 -29.32 7.89 0.95
CA MET A 20 -28.01 8.33 1.46
C MET A 20 -27.12 7.10 1.29
N GLN A 21 -26.32 7.08 0.23
CA GLN A 21 -25.18 6.17 0.16
C GLN A 21 -24.38 6.42 1.44
N SER A 22 -24.33 5.43 2.30
CA SER A 22 -23.55 5.52 3.51
C SER A 22 -22.11 5.85 3.09
N ASP A 23 -21.54 6.88 3.68
CA ASP A 23 -20.16 7.33 3.44
C ASP A 23 -19.14 6.33 4.05
N GLU A 24 -19.58 5.10 4.25
CA GLU A 24 -18.89 4.02 4.92
C GLU A 24 -18.10 3.22 3.88
N LYS A 25 -16.79 3.53 3.82
CA LYS A 25 -15.83 2.85 2.98
C LYS A 25 -14.94 1.96 3.84
N PRO A 26 -14.45 0.82 3.32
CA PRO A 26 -13.47 0.03 4.02
C PRO A 26 -12.20 0.86 4.27
N CYS A 27 -11.50 0.56 5.36
CA CYS A 27 -10.25 1.22 5.70
C CYS A 27 -9.06 0.34 5.30
N VAL A 28 -8.16 0.86 4.48
CA VAL A 28 -6.88 0.22 4.21
C VAL A 28 -5.80 0.79 5.13
N ILE A 29 -5.00 -0.08 5.74
CA ILE A 29 -3.83 0.29 6.55
C ILE A 29 -2.60 -0.14 5.79
N SER A 30 -1.82 0.82 5.31
CA SER A 30 -0.67 0.58 4.43
C SER A 30 0.64 1.14 4.98
N CYS A 31 1.72 0.55 4.49
CA CYS A 31 3.05 1.12 4.63
C CYS A 31 3.19 2.43 3.84
N GLY A 32 3.90 3.41 4.40
CA GLY A 32 4.22 4.66 3.72
C GLY A 32 5.02 4.50 2.43
N ILE A 33 5.65 3.35 2.21
CA ILE A 33 6.35 2.99 0.96
C ILE A 33 5.40 2.99 -0.25
N LEU A 34 4.13 2.58 -0.05
CA LEU A 34 3.12 2.49 -1.12
C LEU A 34 2.18 3.70 -1.14
N ARG A 35 2.45 4.73 -0.33
CA ARG A 35 1.55 5.87 -0.18
C ARG A 35 1.22 6.55 -1.50
N LYS A 36 2.24 6.88 -2.27
CA LYS A 36 2.09 7.67 -3.51
C LYS A 36 1.26 6.92 -4.55
N GLU A 37 1.54 5.64 -4.68
CA GLU A 37 0.86 4.74 -5.60
C GLU A 37 -0.62 4.55 -5.21
N ILE A 38 -0.90 4.33 -3.92
CA ILE A 38 -2.28 4.17 -3.42
C ILE A 38 -3.06 5.49 -3.51
N GLU A 39 -2.45 6.63 -3.16
CA GLU A 39 -3.08 7.95 -3.30
C GLU A 39 -3.44 8.21 -4.76
N HIS A 40 -2.59 7.83 -5.72
CA HIS A 40 -2.88 7.98 -7.14
C HIS A 40 -4.07 7.09 -7.61
N LEU A 41 -4.16 5.84 -7.13
CA LEU A 41 -5.29 4.97 -7.44
C LEU A 41 -6.61 5.54 -6.86
N LEU A 42 -6.56 6.12 -5.66
CA LEU A 42 -7.70 6.83 -5.05
C LEU A 42 -8.12 8.06 -5.87
N GLU A 43 -7.17 8.89 -6.28
CA GLU A 43 -7.42 10.09 -7.08
C GLU A 43 -8.03 9.77 -8.45
N LYS A 44 -7.65 8.65 -9.05
CA LYS A 44 -8.23 8.15 -10.31
C LYS A 44 -9.59 7.49 -10.14
N GLY A 45 -9.97 7.12 -8.92
CA GLY A 45 -11.17 6.35 -8.65
C GLY A 45 -11.05 4.87 -9.01
N ASP A 46 -9.83 4.35 -9.16
CA ASP A 46 -9.57 2.93 -9.42
C ASP A 46 -9.89 2.08 -8.18
N ILE A 47 -9.78 2.66 -6.99
CA ILE A 47 -10.20 2.08 -5.70
C ILE A 47 -10.98 3.11 -4.89
N ASP A 48 -11.92 2.63 -4.06
CA ASP A 48 -12.75 3.47 -3.19
C ASP A 48 -12.65 3.04 -1.72
N VAL A 49 -11.68 3.59 -1.01
CA VAL A 49 -11.34 3.23 0.38
C VAL A 49 -10.90 4.44 1.20
N LYS A 50 -10.94 4.33 2.53
CA LYS A 50 -10.24 5.24 3.44
C LYS A 50 -8.83 4.72 3.65
N ALA A 51 -7.80 5.51 3.37
CA ALA A 51 -6.41 5.10 3.52
C ALA A 51 -5.77 5.65 4.80
N HIS A 52 -5.14 4.76 5.57
CA HIS A 52 -4.31 5.10 6.73
C HIS A 52 -2.89 4.59 6.51
N PHE A 53 -1.91 5.49 6.52
CA PHE A 53 -0.52 5.14 6.27
C PHE A 53 0.32 5.19 7.54
N LEU A 54 1.02 4.10 7.82
CA LEU A 54 2.06 4.07 8.83
C LEU A 54 3.40 4.50 8.21
N SER A 55 4.25 5.13 9.02
CA SER A 55 5.56 5.58 8.54
C SER A 55 6.43 4.41 8.08
N GLU A 56 7.08 4.56 6.93
CA GLU A 56 8.06 3.63 6.39
C GLU A 56 9.26 3.39 7.32
N ARG A 57 9.54 4.35 8.21
CA ARG A 57 10.64 4.25 9.20
C ARG A 57 10.43 3.13 10.23
N LEU A 58 9.20 2.69 10.43
CA LEU A 58 8.88 1.61 11.35
C LEU A 58 9.48 0.26 10.90
N HIS A 59 9.86 0.11 9.62
CA HIS A 59 10.54 -1.10 9.13
C HIS A 59 11.93 -1.33 9.74
N ASN A 60 12.53 -0.32 10.36
CA ASN A 60 13.81 -0.47 11.04
C ASN A 60 13.71 -1.19 12.39
N ASP A 61 12.49 -1.37 12.92
CA ASP A 61 12.25 -2.03 14.21
C ASP A 61 10.92 -2.78 14.15
N TYR A 62 10.99 -4.10 14.06
CA TYR A 62 9.82 -4.97 14.01
C TYR A 62 8.87 -4.80 15.21
N ASN A 63 9.42 -4.53 16.41
CA ASN A 63 8.60 -4.34 17.61
C ASN A 63 7.82 -3.02 17.56
N LEU A 64 8.43 -1.96 16.99
CA LEU A 64 7.74 -0.69 16.78
C LEU A 64 6.67 -0.82 15.70
N LEU A 65 6.98 -1.50 14.60
CA LEU A 65 6.01 -1.74 13.53
C LEU A 65 4.83 -2.58 14.03
N ASP A 66 5.10 -3.67 14.76
CA ASP A 66 4.05 -4.53 15.32
C ASP A 66 3.11 -3.74 16.24
N ARG A 67 3.66 -2.95 17.17
CA ARG A 67 2.86 -2.10 18.07
C ARG A 67 2.02 -1.08 17.30
N ALA A 68 2.60 -0.41 16.31
CA ALA A 68 1.92 0.60 15.52
C ALA A 68 0.79 -0.02 14.68
N LEU A 69 1.07 -1.15 14.03
CA LEU A 69 0.09 -1.85 13.19
C LEU A 69 -1.05 -2.44 14.03
N ASN A 70 -0.75 -3.09 15.17
CA ASN A 70 -1.76 -3.55 16.13
C ASN A 70 -2.65 -2.39 16.61
N GLY A 71 -2.06 -1.24 16.94
CA GLY A 71 -2.79 -0.04 17.36
C GLY A 71 -3.70 0.49 16.28
N ALA A 72 -3.20 0.59 15.03
CA ALA A 72 -3.97 1.07 13.89
C ALA A 72 -5.14 0.12 13.56
N VAL A 73 -4.88 -1.20 13.46
CA VAL A 73 -5.94 -2.20 13.18
C VAL A 73 -7.01 -2.16 14.27
N LYS A 74 -6.62 -2.17 15.55
CA LYS A 74 -7.57 -2.09 16.68
C LYS A 74 -8.44 -0.84 16.63
N LYS A 75 -7.86 0.32 16.28
CA LYS A 75 -8.56 1.59 16.15
C LYS A 75 -9.56 1.56 14.99
N HIS A 76 -9.07 1.23 13.79
CA HIS A 76 -9.86 1.33 12.56
C HIS A 76 -10.94 0.26 12.47
N ARG A 77 -10.72 -0.95 13.03
CA ARG A 77 -11.77 -1.97 13.13
C ARG A 77 -13.02 -1.49 13.89
N LYS A 78 -12.85 -0.58 14.87
CA LYS A 78 -13.97 0.01 15.60
C LYS A 78 -14.66 1.13 14.83
N GLN A 79 -13.97 1.76 13.88
CA GLN A 79 -14.42 2.96 13.18
C GLN A 79 -14.88 2.71 11.75
N SER A 80 -14.59 1.52 11.21
CA SER A 80 -14.88 1.17 9.82
C SER A 80 -15.76 -0.08 9.77
N PRO A 81 -17.10 0.07 9.77
CA PRO A 81 -18.03 -1.05 9.69
C PRO A 81 -17.86 -1.85 8.39
N GLU A 82 -17.38 -1.19 7.31
CA GLU A 82 -17.07 -1.82 6.02
C GLU A 82 -15.79 -2.67 6.03
N GLY A 83 -15.13 -2.78 7.20
CA GLY A 83 -13.98 -3.63 7.40
C GLY A 83 -12.63 -2.92 7.30
N VAL A 84 -11.59 -3.67 7.61
CA VAL A 84 -10.20 -3.22 7.59
C VAL A 84 -9.37 -4.18 6.75
N ILE A 85 -8.54 -3.63 5.88
CA ILE A 85 -7.62 -4.36 5.02
C ILE A 85 -6.20 -3.91 5.33
N VAL A 86 -5.31 -4.87 5.56
CA VAL A 86 -3.90 -4.62 5.88
C VAL A 86 -3.06 -4.77 4.62
N ILE A 87 -2.45 -3.68 4.16
CA ILE A 87 -1.54 -3.67 3.00
C ILE A 87 -0.10 -3.76 3.50
N TYR A 88 0.21 -4.92 4.05
CA TYR A 88 1.53 -5.36 4.48
C TYR A 88 1.73 -6.81 4.08
N GLY A 89 2.97 -7.14 3.69
CA GLY A 89 3.30 -8.51 3.31
C GLY A 89 3.57 -9.43 4.50
N ASP A 90 3.66 -10.71 4.22
CA ASP A 90 3.81 -11.76 5.22
C ASP A 90 5.05 -11.60 6.11
N VAL A 91 6.15 -11.10 5.53
CA VAL A 91 7.43 -10.96 6.24
C VAL A 91 7.66 -9.57 6.84
N CYS A 92 6.69 -8.64 6.73
CA CYS A 92 6.86 -7.28 7.22
C CYS A 92 6.97 -7.17 8.75
N LEU A 93 6.43 -8.13 9.51
CA LEU A 93 6.54 -8.19 10.98
C LEU A 93 7.55 -9.24 11.48
N GLY A 94 8.22 -9.95 10.57
CA GLY A 94 9.14 -11.05 10.89
C GLY A 94 8.82 -12.30 10.08
N PHE A 95 9.58 -13.38 10.34
CA PHE A 95 9.54 -14.61 9.54
C PHE A 95 8.84 -15.80 10.24
N ASN A 96 8.31 -15.60 11.47
CA ASN A 96 7.71 -16.68 12.26
C ASN A 96 6.17 -16.59 12.31
N GLY A 97 5.56 -16.00 11.27
CA GLY A 97 4.11 -15.87 11.14
C GLY A 97 3.48 -14.78 12.01
N GLU A 98 4.25 -13.76 12.41
CA GLU A 98 3.78 -12.63 13.21
C GLU A 98 2.62 -11.92 12.53
N MET A 99 2.73 -11.69 11.21
CA MET A 99 1.67 -11.07 10.42
C MET A 99 0.39 -11.90 10.45
N LYS A 100 0.50 -13.23 10.25
CA LYS A 100 -0.65 -14.12 10.33
C LYS A 100 -1.34 -14.05 11.70
N LYS A 101 -0.56 -14.06 12.79
CA LYS A 101 -1.11 -13.93 14.16
C LYS A 101 -1.89 -12.63 14.36
N LEU A 102 -1.40 -11.51 13.78
CA LEU A 102 -2.09 -10.21 13.83
C LEU A 102 -3.42 -10.27 13.05
N ILE A 103 -3.41 -10.80 11.83
CA ILE A 103 -4.59 -10.93 10.98
C ILE A 103 -5.67 -11.80 11.66
N ASP A 104 -5.28 -12.96 12.16
CA ASP A 104 -6.18 -13.89 12.88
C ASP A 104 -6.75 -13.24 14.16
N LYS A 105 -5.91 -12.56 14.94
CA LYS A 105 -6.32 -11.88 16.19
C LYS A 105 -7.42 -10.84 15.99
N TYR A 106 -7.35 -10.08 14.93
CA TYR A 106 -8.30 -9.01 14.66
C TYR A 106 -9.39 -9.41 13.66
N ASP A 107 -9.28 -10.60 13.12
CA ASP A 107 -10.20 -11.10 12.10
C ASP A 107 -10.37 -10.14 10.94
N VAL A 108 -9.25 -9.66 10.39
CA VAL A 108 -9.19 -8.73 9.25
C VAL A 108 -8.59 -9.41 8.02
N VAL A 109 -8.69 -8.75 6.87
CA VAL A 109 -8.09 -9.21 5.62
C VAL A 109 -6.74 -8.52 5.41
N LYS A 110 -5.79 -9.21 4.79
CA LYS A 110 -4.56 -8.59 4.27
C LYS A 110 -4.37 -8.90 2.78
N VAL A 111 -3.55 -8.11 2.12
CA VAL A 111 -3.12 -8.40 0.75
C VAL A 111 -2.31 -9.70 0.68
N ASP A 112 -2.41 -10.40 -0.44
CA ASP A 112 -1.62 -11.62 -0.69
C ASP A 112 -0.28 -11.25 -1.34
N ALA A 113 0.70 -10.96 -0.50
CA ALA A 113 2.03 -10.56 -0.90
C ALA A 113 3.06 -10.85 0.20
N LEU A 114 4.32 -11.05 -0.18
CA LEU A 114 5.44 -11.22 0.75
C LEU A 114 5.85 -9.91 1.43
N ASN A 115 5.92 -8.81 0.65
CA ASN A 115 6.30 -7.48 1.10
C ASN A 115 5.75 -6.41 0.15
N CYS A 116 6.10 -5.13 0.37
CA CYS A 116 5.61 -4.03 -0.45
C CYS A 116 6.13 -4.05 -1.91
N ILE A 117 7.29 -4.61 -2.18
CA ILE A 117 7.78 -4.80 -3.55
C ILE A 117 6.94 -5.87 -4.26
N ASP A 118 6.64 -6.97 -3.59
CA ASP A 118 5.76 -8.01 -4.12
C ASP A 118 4.35 -7.45 -4.42
N CYS A 119 3.80 -6.57 -3.54
CA CYS A 119 2.56 -5.84 -3.81
C CYS A 119 2.63 -5.02 -5.10
N LEU A 120 3.72 -4.26 -5.32
CA LEU A 120 3.90 -3.47 -6.54
C LEU A 120 3.97 -4.34 -7.80
N LEU A 121 4.52 -5.54 -7.69
CA LEU A 121 4.67 -6.48 -8.79
C LEU A 121 3.40 -7.30 -9.09
N GLY A 122 2.36 -7.20 -8.27
CA GLY A 122 1.12 -7.95 -8.43
C GLY A 122 0.88 -9.03 -7.37
N GLY A 123 1.68 -9.09 -6.31
CA GLY A 123 1.54 -10.03 -5.20
C GLY A 123 1.80 -11.49 -5.58
N LYS A 124 1.36 -12.40 -4.74
CA LYS A 124 1.37 -13.86 -4.98
C LYS A 124 2.73 -14.44 -5.35
N GLY A 125 3.83 -13.87 -4.82
CA GLY A 125 5.18 -14.36 -5.07
C GLY A 125 5.82 -13.85 -6.36
N LYS A 126 5.28 -12.80 -6.99
CA LYS A 126 5.86 -12.18 -8.18
C LYS A 126 7.29 -11.69 -7.96
N LEU A 127 7.61 -11.29 -6.73
CA LEU A 127 8.99 -10.97 -6.36
C LEU A 127 9.90 -12.20 -6.50
N LEU A 128 9.47 -13.36 -6.02
CA LEU A 128 10.25 -14.61 -6.11
C LEU A 128 10.40 -15.11 -7.54
N GLU A 129 9.40 -14.87 -8.42
CA GLU A 129 9.52 -15.14 -9.85
C GLU A 129 10.62 -14.28 -10.49
N MET A 130 10.80 -13.03 -10.01
CA MET A 130 11.79 -12.09 -10.54
C MET A 130 13.18 -12.30 -9.94
N ASP A 131 13.26 -12.70 -8.69
CA ASP A 131 14.47 -12.83 -7.89
C ASP A 131 14.40 -14.08 -6.99
N PRO A 132 14.46 -15.29 -7.59
CA PRO A 132 14.32 -16.54 -6.84
C PRO A 132 15.46 -16.75 -5.82
N ASP A 133 16.63 -16.17 -6.07
CA ASP A 133 17.84 -16.34 -5.26
C ASP A 133 18.07 -15.17 -4.28
N HIS A 134 17.15 -14.19 -4.23
CA HIS A 134 17.25 -12.98 -3.40
C HIS A 134 18.56 -12.20 -3.61
N LYS A 135 18.92 -12.00 -4.89
CA LYS A 135 20.17 -11.40 -5.30
C LYS A 135 20.07 -9.90 -5.66
N PHE A 136 18.87 -9.32 -5.65
CA PHE A 136 18.69 -7.95 -6.10
C PHE A 136 18.23 -7.00 -4.99
N LEU A 137 18.81 -5.80 -5.02
CA LEU A 137 18.28 -4.66 -4.29
C LEU A 137 17.21 -3.99 -5.16
N PHE A 138 15.95 -4.09 -4.76
CA PHE A 138 14.84 -3.41 -5.44
C PHE A 138 14.69 -2.00 -4.93
N LEU A 139 14.64 -1.03 -5.84
CA LEU A 139 14.42 0.37 -5.52
C LEU A 139 13.24 0.94 -6.32
N ASN A 140 12.29 1.53 -5.62
CA ASN A 140 11.31 2.46 -6.16
C ASN A 140 11.54 3.86 -5.56
N PRO A 141 10.83 4.92 -6.00
CA PRO A 141 11.00 6.27 -5.47
C PRO A 141 10.92 6.39 -3.94
N ALA A 142 10.06 5.61 -3.30
CA ALA A 142 9.91 5.63 -1.84
C ALA A 142 11.10 4.97 -1.12
N PHE A 143 11.59 3.84 -1.64
CA PHE A 143 12.80 3.18 -1.11
C PHE A 143 14.05 4.02 -1.32
N ILE A 144 14.19 4.70 -2.46
CA ILE A 144 15.30 5.63 -2.69
C ILE A 144 15.35 6.68 -1.59
N LYS A 145 14.21 7.31 -1.25
CA LYS A 145 14.11 8.27 -0.14
C LYS A 145 14.38 7.64 1.24
N PHE A 146 14.00 6.39 1.42
CA PHE A 146 14.23 5.65 2.65
C PHE A 146 15.71 5.31 2.85
N VAL A 147 16.38 4.79 1.81
CA VAL A 147 17.81 4.44 1.84
C VAL A 147 18.71 5.67 2.05
N GLU A 148 18.33 6.85 1.53
CA GLU A 148 19.06 8.09 1.82
C GLU A 148 19.20 8.40 3.32
N LYS A 149 18.23 7.97 4.12
CA LYS A 149 18.26 8.20 5.57
C LYS A 149 19.16 7.22 6.32
N ILE A 150 19.64 6.14 5.67
CA ILE A 150 20.57 5.15 6.24
C ILE A 150 22.03 5.62 6.16
N LYS A 151 22.31 6.81 5.65
CA LYS A 151 23.65 7.40 5.39
C LYS A 151 24.56 7.59 6.62
N GLY A 152 24.27 6.97 7.75
CA GLY A 152 25.15 7.00 8.93
C GLY A 152 26.30 5.98 8.89
N GLN A 153 26.37 5.12 7.87
CA GLN A 153 27.40 4.08 7.73
C GLN A 153 28.46 4.47 6.68
N THR A 154 29.70 4.02 6.88
CA THR A 154 30.77 4.21 5.88
C THR A 154 30.46 3.38 4.62
N LYS A 155 31.02 3.79 3.47
CA LYS A 155 30.88 3.04 2.21
C LYS A 155 31.34 1.59 2.35
N GLU A 156 32.43 1.36 3.06
CA GLU A 156 33.00 0.03 3.28
C GLU A 156 32.02 -0.89 3.99
N LYS A 157 31.41 -0.44 5.09
CA LYS A 157 30.41 -1.22 5.82
C LYS A 157 29.15 -1.46 5.00
N THR A 158 28.72 -0.46 4.22
CA THR A 158 27.56 -0.62 3.34
C THR A 158 27.84 -1.63 2.24
N ARG A 159 29.00 -1.57 1.60
CA ARG A 159 29.40 -2.53 0.56
C ARG A 159 29.51 -3.96 1.11
N GLU A 160 30.05 -4.11 2.32
CA GLU A 160 30.08 -5.41 3.01
C GLU A 160 28.66 -5.95 3.24
N MET A 161 27.74 -5.11 3.72
CA MET A 161 26.34 -5.48 3.97
C MET A 161 25.62 -5.95 2.69
N PHE A 162 25.90 -5.32 1.55
CA PHE A 162 25.28 -5.64 0.27
C PHE A 162 26.10 -6.58 -0.61
N SER A 163 27.25 -7.10 -0.11
CA SER A 163 28.18 -7.92 -0.90
C SER A 163 27.58 -9.24 -1.42
N MET A 164 26.49 -9.72 -0.85
CA MET A 164 25.78 -10.92 -1.30
C MET A 164 24.83 -10.65 -2.47
N LEU A 165 24.57 -9.38 -2.80
CA LEU A 165 23.67 -8.99 -3.89
C LEU A 165 24.46 -8.79 -5.18
N ASP A 166 23.83 -9.11 -6.31
CA ASP A 166 24.40 -8.99 -7.63
C ASP A 166 24.18 -7.59 -8.26
N GLY A 167 23.18 -6.85 -7.79
CA GLY A 167 22.91 -5.50 -8.28
C GLY A 167 21.56 -4.91 -7.92
N ILE A 168 21.26 -3.78 -8.54
CA ILE A 168 20.06 -2.98 -8.30
C ILE A 168 19.05 -3.18 -9.43
N VAL A 169 17.81 -3.43 -9.09
CA VAL A 169 16.68 -3.41 -10.00
C VAL A 169 15.78 -2.21 -9.64
N LEU A 170 15.60 -1.29 -10.58
CA LEU A 170 14.77 -0.11 -10.44
C LEU A 170 13.34 -0.41 -10.89
N LEU A 171 12.36 -0.10 -10.03
CA LEU A 171 10.94 -0.28 -10.30
C LEU A 171 10.26 1.08 -10.46
N ASP A 172 9.72 1.34 -11.64
CA ASP A 172 9.01 2.56 -11.98
C ASP A 172 7.51 2.27 -12.10
N ALA A 173 6.75 2.60 -11.06
CA ALA A 173 5.30 2.43 -11.07
C ALA A 173 4.56 3.65 -11.62
N MET A 174 5.16 4.84 -11.53
CA MET A 174 4.51 6.13 -11.82
C MET A 174 5.14 6.88 -12.99
N GLY A 175 6.22 6.36 -13.59
CA GLY A 175 6.97 7.04 -14.65
C GLY A 175 7.82 8.20 -14.14
N ASP A 176 8.19 8.23 -12.87
CA ASP A 176 8.87 9.35 -12.23
C ASP A 176 10.27 9.07 -11.71
N LEU A 177 10.85 7.91 -12.02
CA LEU A 177 12.21 7.54 -11.59
C LEU A 177 13.30 8.50 -12.10
N ASP A 178 13.11 9.15 -13.23
CA ASP A 178 14.09 10.10 -13.77
C ASP A 178 14.37 11.26 -12.81
N ALA A 179 13.37 11.68 -12.04
CA ALA A 179 13.52 12.70 -11.02
C ALA A 179 14.46 12.28 -9.86
N TYR A 180 14.79 11.01 -9.78
CA TYR A 180 15.63 10.43 -8.72
C TYR A 180 17.00 9.98 -9.21
N GLN A 181 17.37 10.23 -10.48
CA GLN A 181 18.59 9.67 -11.07
C GLN A 181 19.85 9.96 -10.24
N SER A 182 20.07 11.20 -9.81
CA SER A 182 21.25 11.55 -8.99
C SER A 182 21.32 10.74 -7.68
N LYS A 183 20.17 10.44 -7.07
CA LYS A 183 20.09 9.64 -5.84
C LYS A 183 20.32 8.16 -6.11
N ILE A 184 19.85 7.67 -7.23
CA ILE A 184 20.08 6.30 -7.69
C ILE A 184 21.57 6.08 -7.90
N ASP A 185 22.26 7.01 -8.58
CA ASP A 185 23.70 6.95 -8.81
C ASP A 185 24.48 6.99 -7.48
N GLU A 186 24.06 7.82 -6.55
CA GLU A 186 24.67 7.90 -5.22
C GLU A 186 24.49 6.60 -4.42
N ILE A 187 23.31 5.95 -4.49
CA ILE A 187 23.05 4.66 -3.85
C ILE A 187 23.93 3.58 -4.49
N ALA A 188 24.01 3.52 -5.82
CA ALA A 188 24.83 2.57 -6.54
C ALA A 188 26.33 2.71 -6.16
N ASP A 189 26.84 3.95 -6.12
CA ASP A 189 28.21 4.23 -5.66
C ASP A 189 28.44 3.85 -4.19
N HIS A 190 27.46 4.15 -3.33
CA HIS A 190 27.58 3.86 -1.89
C HIS A 190 27.53 2.37 -1.58
N THR A 191 26.63 1.63 -2.24
CA THR A 191 26.50 0.17 -2.08
C THR A 191 27.54 -0.62 -2.85
N GLY A 192 28.13 -0.05 -3.91
CA GLY A 192 29.01 -0.74 -4.84
C GLY A 192 28.27 -1.68 -5.81
N LEU A 193 26.93 -1.61 -5.83
CA LEU A 193 26.11 -2.46 -6.70
C LEU A 193 25.87 -1.81 -8.06
N PRO A 194 26.01 -2.55 -9.18
CA PRO A 194 25.64 -2.06 -10.50
C PRO A 194 24.13 -1.95 -10.65
N ILE A 195 23.68 -0.99 -11.44
CA ILE A 195 22.27 -0.92 -11.88
C ILE A 195 22.08 -1.92 -13.02
N LEU A 196 21.36 -3.01 -12.74
CA LEU A 196 21.18 -4.10 -13.71
C LEU A 196 19.99 -3.87 -14.62
N LYS A 197 18.91 -3.31 -14.08
CA LYS A 197 17.65 -3.21 -14.80
C LYS A 197 16.77 -2.07 -14.29
N ARG A 198 16.08 -1.44 -15.23
CA ARG A 198 14.97 -0.53 -14.96
C ARG A 198 13.70 -1.10 -15.58
N LYS A 199 12.65 -1.25 -14.80
CA LYS A 199 11.35 -1.76 -15.24
C LYS A 199 10.26 -0.72 -14.98
N ASN A 200 9.54 -0.36 -16.03
CA ASN A 200 8.25 0.29 -15.87
C ASN A 200 7.23 -0.83 -15.56
N ILE A 201 6.69 -0.82 -14.35
CA ILE A 201 5.74 -1.82 -13.87
C ILE A 201 4.29 -1.31 -13.88
N GLY A 202 4.10 0.01 -13.96
CA GLY A 202 2.77 0.63 -13.83
C GLY A 202 2.12 0.35 -12.47
N LEU A 203 0.85 0.65 -12.36
CA LEU A 203 0.05 0.45 -11.14
C LEU A 203 -0.89 -0.75 -11.21
N GLY A 204 -1.00 -1.42 -12.37
CA GLY A 204 -1.94 -2.52 -12.58
C GLY A 204 -1.77 -3.63 -11.54
N GLY A 205 -0.53 -4.10 -11.32
CA GLY A 205 -0.27 -5.15 -10.34
C GLY A 205 -0.68 -4.78 -8.91
N LEU A 206 -0.35 -3.57 -8.45
CA LEU A 206 -0.79 -3.09 -7.14
C LEU A 206 -2.31 -2.98 -7.07
N ASN A 207 -2.95 -2.45 -8.12
CA ASN A 207 -4.40 -2.32 -8.19
C ASN A 207 -5.09 -3.68 -8.07
N ASP A 208 -4.63 -4.68 -8.80
CA ASP A 208 -5.20 -6.04 -8.77
C ASP A 208 -5.11 -6.64 -7.36
N VAL A 209 -3.96 -6.52 -6.70
CA VAL A 209 -3.76 -6.99 -5.31
C VAL A 209 -4.72 -6.30 -4.33
N LEU A 210 -4.99 -5.00 -4.52
CA LEU A 210 -5.91 -4.24 -3.68
C LEU A 210 -7.36 -4.66 -3.93
N LEU A 211 -7.78 -4.79 -5.19
CA LEU A 211 -9.12 -5.21 -5.56
C LEU A 211 -9.42 -6.63 -5.04
N GLU A 212 -8.50 -7.57 -5.19
CA GLU A 212 -8.66 -8.93 -4.64
C GLU A 212 -8.79 -8.93 -3.09
N ALA A 213 -8.09 -8.05 -2.41
CA ALA A 213 -8.22 -7.94 -0.96
C ALA A 213 -9.55 -7.29 -0.56
N LEU A 214 -10.04 -6.32 -1.33
CA LEU A 214 -11.37 -5.72 -1.16
C LEU A 214 -12.48 -6.75 -1.36
N ASP A 215 -12.41 -7.55 -2.41
CA ASP A 215 -13.39 -8.61 -2.69
C ASP A 215 -13.43 -9.63 -1.54
N ARG A 216 -12.28 -10.09 -1.05
CA ARG A 216 -12.21 -11.00 0.11
C ARG A 216 -12.79 -10.37 1.38
N ASN A 217 -12.59 -9.07 1.59
CA ASN A 217 -13.18 -8.36 2.73
C ASN A 217 -14.71 -8.30 2.61
N GLN A 218 -15.23 -8.06 1.41
CA GLN A 218 -16.67 -8.04 1.17
C GLN A 218 -17.30 -9.43 1.35
N GLN A 219 -16.70 -10.48 0.81
CA GLN A 219 -17.17 -11.86 0.97
C GLN A 219 -17.23 -12.25 2.45
N LYS A 220 -16.16 -11.99 3.20
CA LYS A 220 -16.09 -12.26 4.63
C LYS A 220 -17.21 -11.57 5.43
N ARG A 221 -17.58 -10.37 5.06
CA ARG A 221 -18.66 -9.62 5.72
C ARG A 221 -20.05 -10.17 5.39
N SER A 222 -20.24 -10.69 4.19
CA SER A 222 -21.52 -11.30 3.80
C SER A 222 -21.75 -12.65 4.47
N GLU A 223 -20.71 -13.28 5.02
CA GLU A 223 -20.76 -14.57 5.73
C GLU A 223 -20.89 -14.41 7.27
N SER A 224 -20.75 -13.17 7.80
CA SER A 224 -20.75 -12.86 9.25
C SER A 224 -22.08 -12.28 9.70
#